data_1f153da4f2a9de0607cc7a75559a8c92
#
_entry.id   1f153da4f2a9de0607cc7a75559a8c92
#
_cell.length_a   1.000
_cell.length_b   1.000
_cell.length_c   1.000
_cell.angle_alpha   90.00
_cell.angle_beta   90.00
_cell.angle_gamma   90.00
#
_symmetry.space_group_name_H-M   'P 1'
#
loop_
_entity.id
_entity.type
_entity.pdbx_description
1 polymer ?
#
loop_
_entity_poly.entity_id
_entity_poly.type
_entity_poly.pdbx_seq_one_letter_code
_entity_poly.pdbx_strand_id
1 'polypeptide(L)'
;MFKRLSPTTLAHLLLLAVVFVWGATFVLIKDALQDASPLLFNLLRMTLAFFALAIVNYRQLRHISRRALFSGLAVGLFLAAGYQFQTAGLALTTPAKSAFITGLVVVFVPLFTVIPALRPANTHPPRWTTAIGALLAFSGLLLLTTPAGTTLRNVFTSIGLGDLLTLACAIAFAGHLLALAHTSHQVNTGQLATLQIGIAAVIMAITLPLGGRPHLTVTPRLIVALAITSLLATAAAFTIQSWAQQHLPPTHTAILLTLEPVFACLTSFLILHEHLGRRSLLGAALILIGIAFTELLSAPAPLPIHPD
;
A
#
# COMPACT_ATOMS: atom_id res chain seq x y z
N MET A 1 -13.28 28.04 18.14
CA MET A 1 -13.93 27.69 16.86
C MET A 1 -12.93 26.90 16.03
N PHE A 2 -12.92 25.56 16.13
CA PHE A 2 -12.00 24.71 15.37
C PHE A 2 -12.41 24.78 13.90
N LYS A 3 -11.55 25.36 13.03
CA LYS A 3 -11.73 25.29 11.58
C LYS A 3 -11.77 23.79 11.20
N ARG A 4 -12.88 23.32 10.62
CA ARG A 4 -12.96 21.97 10.06
C ARG A 4 -11.89 21.84 8.99
N LEU A 5 -11.03 20.82 9.12
CA LEU A 5 -10.02 20.51 8.13
C LEU A 5 -10.69 20.24 6.77
N SER A 6 -10.05 20.66 5.69
CA SER A 6 -10.55 20.30 4.35
C SER A 6 -10.53 18.78 4.17
N PRO A 7 -11.45 18.18 3.38
CA PRO A 7 -11.43 16.76 3.10
C PRO A 7 -10.08 16.27 2.55
N THR A 8 -9.44 17.06 1.71
CA THR A 8 -8.10 16.77 1.16
C THR A 8 -7.03 16.74 2.27
N THR A 9 -7.01 17.73 3.17
CA THR A 9 -6.07 17.75 4.31
C THR A 9 -6.28 16.54 5.21
N LEU A 10 -7.55 16.21 5.50
CA LEU A 10 -7.89 15.05 6.31
C LEU A 10 -7.44 13.75 5.62
N ALA A 11 -7.60 13.64 4.30
CA ALA A 11 -7.15 12.50 3.53
C ALA A 11 -5.62 12.29 3.63
N HIS A 12 -4.83 13.37 3.53
CA HIS A 12 -3.38 13.29 3.73
C HIS A 12 -3.01 12.81 5.12
N LEU A 13 -3.62 13.40 6.17
CA LEU A 13 -3.32 13.02 7.56
C LEU A 13 -3.69 11.56 7.86
N LEU A 14 -4.85 11.11 7.39
CA LEU A 14 -5.29 9.74 7.58
C LEU A 14 -4.43 8.75 6.80
N LEU A 15 -4.02 9.07 5.56
CA LEU A 15 -3.08 8.24 4.81
C LEU A 15 -1.70 8.19 5.46
N LEU A 16 -1.20 9.31 6.01
CA LEU A 16 0.04 9.30 6.79
C LEU A 16 -0.06 8.34 7.99
N ALA A 17 -1.17 8.34 8.71
CA ALA A 17 -1.40 7.40 9.81
C ALA A 17 -1.43 5.94 9.31
N VAL A 18 -2.06 5.67 8.17
CA VAL A 18 -2.07 4.34 7.55
C VAL A 18 -0.67 3.89 7.18
N VAL A 19 0.11 4.75 6.53
CA VAL A 19 1.48 4.45 6.09
C VAL A 19 2.40 4.23 7.28
N PHE A 20 2.21 4.99 8.37
CA PHE A 20 2.89 4.74 9.65
C PHE A 20 2.57 3.33 10.18
N VAL A 21 1.28 2.96 10.22
CA VAL A 21 0.86 1.62 10.68
C VAL A 21 1.47 0.52 9.80
N TRP A 22 1.47 0.69 8.48
CA TRP A 22 2.08 -0.28 7.57
C TRP A 22 3.58 -0.43 7.81
N GLY A 23 4.33 0.68 7.89
CA GLY A 23 5.76 0.66 8.20
C GLY A 23 6.07 0.00 9.55
N ALA A 24 5.30 0.32 10.59
CA ALA A 24 5.47 -0.24 11.92
C ALA A 24 5.15 -1.75 11.99
N THR A 25 4.28 -2.27 11.12
CA THR A 25 3.87 -3.69 11.15
C THR A 25 4.79 -4.62 10.38
N PHE A 26 5.80 -4.14 9.63
CA PHE A 26 6.72 -5.02 8.88
C PHE A 26 7.47 -6.00 9.76
N VAL A 27 8.03 -5.53 10.87
CA VAL A 27 8.73 -6.38 11.85
C VAL A 27 7.77 -7.41 12.43
N LEU A 28 6.57 -6.96 12.83
CA LEU A 28 5.54 -7.81 13.41
C LEU A 28 5.11 -8.95 12.46
N ILE A 29 4.94 -8.62 11.17
CA ILE A 29 4.58 -9.63 10.15
C ILE A 29 5.73 -10.63 9.98
N LYS A 30 6.97 -10.15 9.87
CA LYS A 30 8.13 -11.03 9.70
C LYS A 30 8.26 -12.03 10.84
N ASP A 31 8.05 -11.58 12.07
CA ASP A 31 8.10 -12.47 13.23
C ASP A 31 6.93 -13.48 13.22
N ALA A 32 5.74 -13.06 12.80
CA ALA A 32 4.57 -13.94 12.70
C ALA A 32 4.72 -15.02 11.63
N LEU A 33 5.54 -14.78 10.58
CA LEU A 33 5.81 -15.78 9.54
C LEU A 33 6.67 -16.96 10.04
N GLN A 34 7.20 -16.92 11.27
CA GLN A 34 7.79 -18.10 11.90
C GLN A 34 6.72 -19.07 12.42
N ASP A 35 5.52 -18.56 12.69
CA ASP A 35 4.40 -19.33 13.25
C ASP A 35 3.36 -19.73 12.20
N ALA A 36 3.33 -19.07 11.04
CA ALA A 36 2.38 -19.36 9.97
C ALA A 36 3.02 -19.20 8.59
N SER A 37 2.65 -20.09 7.66
CA SER A 37 3.09 -19.94 6.26
C SER A 37 2.54 -18.65 5.64
N PRO A 38 3.29 -17.99 4.71
CA PRO A 38 2.94 -16.68 4.17
C PRO A 38 1.52 -16.58 3.61
N LEU A 39 1.11 -17.55 2.79
CA LEU A 39 -0.22 -17.52 2.17
C LEU A 39 -1.34 -17.75 3.19
N LEU A 40 -1.10 -18.59 4.20
CA LEU A 40 -2.06 -18.82 5.28
C LEU A 40 -2.19 -17.58 6.18
N PHE A 41 -1.08 -16.92 6.52
CA PHE A 41 -1.11 -15.67 7.28
C PHE A 41 -1.97 -14.62 6.56
N ASN A 42 -1.77 -14.42 5.25
CA ASN A 42 -2.56 -13.49 4.46
C ASN A 42 -4.05 -13.86 4.42
N LEU A 43 -4.37 -15.14 4.25
CA LEU A 43 -5.76 -15.62 4.28
C LEU A 43 -6.43 -15.31 5.61
N LEU A 44 -5.77 -15.65 6.72
CA LEU A 44 -6.29 -15.38 8.07
C LEU A 44 -6.47 -13.86 8.29
N ARG A 45 -5.47 -13.07 7.95
CA ARG A 45 -5.51 -11.61 8.03
C ARG A 45 -6.67 -11.01 7.27
N MET A 46 -6.87 -11.40 6.01
CA MET A 46 -7.96 -10.87 5.17
C MET A 46 -9.32 -11.36 5.62
N THR A 47 -9.42 -12.61 6.05
CA THR A 47 -10.68 -13.19 6.57
C THR A 47 -11.12 -12.47 7.84
N LEU A 48 -10.23 -12.26 8.81
CA LEU A 48 -10.54 -11.52 10.03
C LEU A 48 -10.94 -10.06 9.73
N ALA A 49 -10.20 -9.40 8.83
CA ALA A 49 -10.52 -8.04 8.42
C ALA A 49 -11.89 -7.96 7.70
N PHE A 50 -12.20 -8.95 6.85
CA PHE A 50 -13.51 -9.03 6.18
C PHE A 50 -14.65 -9.13 7.18
N PHE A 51 -14.57 -10.04 8.16
CA PHE A 51 -15.62 -10.17 9.17
C PHE A 51 -15.77 -8.90 10.01
N ALA A 52 -14.67 -8.26 10.41
CA ALA A 52 -14.73 -6.99 11.13
C ALA A 52 -15.46 -5.91 10.31
N LEU A 53 -15.10 -5.75 9.02
CA LEU A 53 -15.76 -4.80 8.14
C LEU A 53 -17.19 -5.17 7.80
N ALA A 54 -17.50 -6.45 7.64
CA ALA A 54 -18.86 -6.93 7.36
C ALA A 54 -19.80 -6.62 8.53
N ILE A 55 -19.32 -6.75 9.78
CA ILE A 55 -20.08 -6.35 10.98
C ILE A 55 -20.30 -4.84 11.00
N VAL A 56 -19.27 -4.03 10.78
CA VAL A 56 -19.36 -2.56 10.81
C VAL A 56 -20.26 -2.04 9.68
N ASN A 57 -20.13 -2.62 8.49
CA ASN A 57 -20.81 -2.14 7.28
C ASN A 57 -22.07 -2.98 6.94
N TYR A 58 -22.62 -3.80 7.86
CA TYR A 58 -23.69 -4.74 7.56
C TYR A 58 -24.92 -4.11 6.91
N ARG A 59 -25.26 -2.87 7.30
CA ARG A 59 -26.39 -2.13 6.70
C ARG A 59 -26.13 -1.78 5.24
N GLN A 60 -24.90 -1.41 4.92
CA GLN A 60 -24.50 -1.03 3.57
C GLN A 60 -24.41 -2.27 2.65
N LEU A 61 -24.09 -3.44 3.21
CA LEU A 61 -23.99 -4.70 2.47
C LEU A 61 -25.36 -5.34 2.13
N ARG A 62 -26.44 -4.85 2.71
CA ARG A 62 -27.79 -5.35 2.37
C ARG A 62 -28.22 -5.05 0.93
N HIS A 63 -27.64 -4.01 0.34
CA HIS A 63 -28.00 -3.54 -1.01
C HIS A 63 -26.73 -3.39 -1.88
N ILE A 64 -26.10 -4.51 -2.19
CA ILE A 64 -24.91 -4.53 -3.05
C ILE A 64 -25.37 -4.40 -4.51
N SER A 65 -24.98 -3.32 -5.19
CA SER A 65 -25.21 -3.16 -6.61
C SER A 65 -24.25 -4.01 -7.43
N ARG A 66 -24.63 -4.35 -8.67
CA ARG A 66 -23.70 -5.03 -9.61
C ARG A 66 -22.41 -4.22 -9.79
N ARG A 67 -22.53 -2.88 -9.85
CA ARG A 67 -21.36 -1.99 -9.94
C ARG A 67 -20.43 -2.15 -8.73
N ALA A 68 -20.97 -2.16 -7.51
CA ALA A 68 -20.19 -2.36 -6.30
C ALA A 68 -19.45 -3.72 -6.30
N LEU A 69 -20.13 -4.77 -6.78
CA LEU A 69 -19.52 -6.10 -6.86
C LEU A 69 -18.37 -6.13 -7.88
N PHE A 70 -18.54 -5.59 -9.08
CA PHE A 70 -17.48 -5.53 -10.10
C PHE A 70 -16.32 -4.62 -9.67
N SER A 71 -16.63 -3.49 -9.00
CA SER A 71 -15.59 -2.62 -8.42
C SER A 71 -14.80 -3.34 -7.35
N GLY A 72 -15.48 -4.00 -6.42
CA GLY A 72 -14.84 -4.81 -5.39
C GLY A 72 -14.00 -5.96 -5.98
N LEU A 73 -14.48 -6.60 -7.07
CA LEU A 73 -13.75 -7.66 -7.77
C LEU A 73 -12.46 -7.13 -8.38
N ALA A 74 -12.52 -6.02 -9.13
CA ALA A 74 -11.35 -5.43 -9.76
C ALA A 74 -10.30 -5.01 -8.71
N VAL A 75 -10.72 -4.28 -7.68
CA VAL A 75 -9.82 -3.80 -6.61
C VAL A 75 -9.31 -4.98 -5.77
N GLY A 76 -10.17 -5.93 -5.41
CA GLY A 76 -9.82 -7.11 -4.62
C GLY A 76 -8.86 -8.06 -5.32
N LEU A 77 -8.95 -8.20 -6.65
CA LEU A 77 -8.02 -9.00 -7.45
C LEU A 77 -6.59 -8.44 -7.34
N PHE A 78 -6.42 -7.15 -7.59
CA PHE A 78 -5.12 -6.49 -7.46
C PHE A 78 -4.60 -6.51 -6.03
N LEU A 79 -5.48 -6.35 -5.04
CA LEU A 79 -5.13 -6.44 -3.62
C LEU A 79 -4.62 -7.84 -3.26
N ALA A 80 -5.34 -8.90 -3.67
CA ALA A 80 -4.93 -10.27 -3.45
C ALA A 80 -3.57 -10.57 -4.09
N ALA A 81 -3.40 -10.22 -5.37
CA ALA A 81 -2.14 -10.39 -6.08
C ALA A 81 -0.99 -9.66 -5.39
N GLY A 82 -1.21 -8.38 -5.01
CA GLY A 82 -0.22 -7.57 -4.30
C GLY A 82 0.28 -8.27 -3.02
N TYR A 83 -0.62 -8.66 -2.14
CA TYR A 83 -0.25 -9.31 -0.88
C TYR A 83 0.36 -10.70 -1.06
N GLN A 84 -0.18 -11.52 -1.96
CA GLN A 84 0.37 -12.85 -2.22
C GLN A 84 1.80 -12.78 -2.74
N PHE A 85 2.04 -11.93 -3.73
CA PHE A 85 3.37 -11.71 -4.26
C PHE A 85 4.32 -11.05 -3.24
N GLN A 86 3.85 -10.07 -2.46
CA GLN A 86 4.65 -9.42 -1.42
C GLN A 86 5.13 -10.41 -0.37
N THR A 87 4.21 -11.18 0.20
CA THR A 87 4.52 -12.07 1.32
C THR A 87 5.33 -13.26 0.87
N ALA A 88 5.04 -13.83 -0.32
CA ALA A 88 5.85 -14.89 -0.92
C ALA A 88 7.26 -14.36 -1.30
N GLY A 89 7.35 -13.16 -1.86
CA GLY A 89 8.62 -12.51 -2.16
C GLY A 89 9.44 -12.23 -0.90
N LEU A 90 8.82 -11.68 0.14
CA LEU A 90 9.47 -11.40 1.43
C LEU A 90 10.05 -12.65 2.11
N ALA A 91 9.43 -13.80 1.92
CA ALA A 91 9.96 -15.08 2.42
C ALA A 91 11.30 -15.46 1.75
N LEU A 92 11.55 -15.01 0.51
CA LEU A 92 12.69 -15.39 -0.34
C LEU A 92 13.74 -14.27 -0.51
N THR A 93 13.46 -13.05 -0.03
CA THR A 93 14.38 -11.91 -0.11
C THR A 93 14.52 -11.21 1.24
N THR A 94 15.36 -10.17 1.31
CA THR A 94 15.50 -9.38 2.53
C THR A 94 14.37 -8.35 2.67
N PRO A 95 13.96 -7.97 3.91
CA PRO A 95 12.95 -6.94 4.13
C PRO A 95 13.28 -5.61 3.46
N ALA A 96 14.55 -5.17 3.55
CA ALA A 96 15.00 -3.93 2.93
C ALA A 96 14.86 -3.97 1.40
N LYS A 97 15.24 -5.09 0.77
CA LYS A 97 15.14 -5.26 -0.68
C LYS A 97 13.67 -5.37 -1.13
N SER A 98 12.85 -6.10 -0.37
CA SER A 98 11.41 -6.19 -0.62
C SER A 98 10.74 -4.81 -0.49
N ALA A 99 11.03 -4.06 0.57
CA ALA A 99 10.47 -2.72 0.76
C ALA A 99 10.89 -1.76 -0.38
N PHE A 100 12.16 -1.82 -0.83
CA PHE A 100 12.63 -1.05 -1.97
C PHE A 100 11.85 -1.37 -3.25
N ILE A 101 11.74 -2.66 -3.59
CA ILE A 101 11.08 -3.09 -4.84
C ILE A 101 9.58 -2.80 -4.78
N THR A 102 8.92 -3.02 -3.63
CA THR A 102 7.50 -2.64 -3.44
C THR A 102 7.30 -1.14 -3.62
N GLY A 103 8.23 -0.32 -3.13
CA GLY A 103 8.20 1.13 -3.29
C GLY A 103 8.24 1.62 -4.75
N LEU A 104 8.58 0.78 -5.74
CA LEU A 104 8.46 1.10 -7.16
C LEU A 104 7.03 1.45 -7.60
N VAL A 105 6.04 1.24 -6.76
CA VAL A 105 4.67 1.77 -6.94
C VAL A 105 4.70 3.26 -7.28
N VAL A 106 5.61 4.03 -6.66
CA VAL A 106 5.78 5.47 -6.93
C VAL A 106 6.17 5.78 -8.38
N VAL A 107 6.81 4.83 -9.05
CA VAL A 107 7.20 4.93 -10.48
C VAL A 107 6.12 4.34 -11.38
N PHE A 108 5.56 3.16 -11.01
CA PHE A 108 4.57 2.48 -11.84
C PHE A 108 3.25 3.23 -11.93
N VAL A 109 2.77 3.87 -10.87
CA VAL A 109 1.49 4.60 -10.90
C VAL A 109 1.55 5.77 -11.89
N PRO A 110 2.50 6.71 -11.83
CA PRO A 110 2.62 7.76 -12.86
C PRO A 110 2.81 7.19 -14.27
N LEU A 111 3.62 6.14 -14.42
CA LEU A 111 3.87 5.50 -15.71
C LEU A 111 2.58 4.95 -16.34
N PHE A 112 1.76 4.24 -15.56
CA PHE A 112 0.49 3.72 -16.03
C PHE A 112 -0.52 4.82 -16.34
N THR A 113 -0.53 5.94 -15.61
CA THR A 113 -1.43 7.07 -15.87
C THR A 113 -1.08 7.88 -17.13
N VAL A 114 0.11 7.66 -17.72
CA VAL A 114 0.41 8.18 -19.08
C VAL A 114 -0.53 7.54 -20.10
N ILE A 115 -0.90 6.26 -19.92
CA ILE A 115 -1.82 5.53 -20.80
C ILE A 115 -3.24 6.02 -20.53
N PRO A 116 -3.93 6.66 -21.52
CA PRO A 116 -5.27 7.24 -21.30
C PRO A 116 -6.30 6.23 -20.77
N ALA A 117 -6.25 4.98 -21.23
CA ALA A 117 -7.18 3.93 -20.83
C ALA A 117 -7.04 3.50 -19.36
N LEU A 118 -5.87 3.71 -18.74
CA LEU A 118 -5.60 3.39 -17.33
C LEU A 118 -5.74 4.61 -16.43
N ARG A 119 -5.94 5.80 -17.01
CA ARG A 119 -6.06 7.04 -16.24
C ARG A 119 -7.48 7.16 -15.66
N PRO A 120 -7.63 7.40 -14.35
CA PRO A 120 -8.93 7.66 -13.76
C PRO A 120 -9.62 8.88 -14.39
N ALA A 121 -10.94 8.84 -14.50
CA ALA A 121 -11.73 9.97 -14.99
C ALA A 121 -11.45 11.22 -14.15
N ASN A 122 -11.47 12.39 -14.81
CA ASN A 122 -11.20 13.69 -14.19
C ASN A 122 -9.79 13.86 -13.59
N THR A 123 -8.82 13.01 -13.99
CA THR A 123 -7.42 13.21 -13.65
C THR A 123 -6.62 13.66 -14.88
N HIS A 124 -5.66 14.55 -14.64
CA HIS A 124 -4.72 14.99 -15.69
C HIS A 124 -3.56 14.00 -15.83
N PRO A 125 -2.88 13.97 -17.00
CA PRO A 125 -1.63 13.23 -17.12
C PRO A 125 -0.61 13.76 -16.09
N PRO A 126 0.31 12.90 -15.62
CA PRO A 126 1.30 13.32 -14.64
C PRO A 126 2.13 14.48 -15.21
N ARG A 127 2.30 15.52 -14.39
CA ARG A 127 3.12 16.67 -14.75
C ARG A 127 4.60 16.34 -14.57
N TRP A 128 5.48 17.14 -15.15
CA TRP A 128 6.92 17.02 -14.95
C TRP A 128 7.30 17.11 -13.45
N THR A 129 6.54 17.86 -12.64
CA THR A 129 6.70 17.94 -11.18
C THR A 129 6.46 16.59 -10.52
N THR A 130 5.44 15.84 -10.94
CA THR A 130 5.18 14.46 -10.45
C THR A 130 6.33 13.52 -10.84
N ALA A 131 6.85 13.64 -12.05
CA ALA A 131 7.99 12.83 -12.50
C ALA A 131 9.24 13.09 -11.67
N ILE A 132 9.57 14.38 -11.42
CA ILE A 132 10.70 14.75 -10.57
C ILE A 132 10.48 14.27 -9.12
N GLY A 133 9.28 14.49 -8.56
CA GLY A 133 8.94 14.00 -7.22
C GLY A 133 9.09 12.48 -7.09
N ALA A 134 8.63 11.72 -8.09
CA ALA A 134 8.78 10.27 -8.15
C ALA A 134 10.26 9.84 -8.25
N LEU A 135 11.07 10.54 -9.04
CA LEU A 135 12.51 10.28 -9.15
C LEU A 135 13.25 10.59 -7.86
N LEU A 136 12.93 11.69 -7.17
CA LEU A 136 13.49 12.02 -5.86
C LEU A 136 13.11 10.97 -4.83
N ALA A 137 11.83 10.60 -4.75
CA ALA A 137 11.34 9.58 -3.84
C ALA A 137 11.98 8.21 -4.12
N PHE A 138 12.11 7.82 -5.38
CA PHE A 138 12.79 6.59 -5.80
C PHE A 138 14.28 6.60 -5.42
N SER A 139 14.98 7.70 -5.67
CA SER A 139 16.40 7.86 -5.30
C SER A 139 16.57 7.78 -3.77
N GLY A 140 15.67 8.42 -3.03
CA GLY A 140 15.64 8.36 -1.57
C GLY A 140 15.37 6.94 -1.06
N LEU A 141 14.43 6.22 -1.67
CA LEU A 141 14.10 4.83 -1.35
C LEU A 141 15.31 3.91 -1.60
N LEU A 142 16.03 4.09 -2.71
CA LEU A 142 17.25 3.37 -3.02
C LEU A 142 18.34 3.60 -1.96
N LEU A 143 18.53 4.85 -1.53
CA LEU A 143 19.51 5.16 -0.47
C LEU A 143 19.10 4.60 0.89
N LEU A 144 17.81 4.64 1.23
CA LEU A 144 17.27 4.19 2.50
C LEU A 144 17.42 2.67 2.67
N THR A 145 17.15 1.90 1.62
CA THR A 145 16.99 0.44 1.69
C THR A 145 18.22 -0.35 1.28
N THR A 146 19.22 0.27 0.61
CA THR A 146 20.44 -0.40 0.21
C THR A 146 21.56 -0.21 1.24
N PRO A 147 22.28 -1.27 1.65
CA PRO A 147 23.40 -1.17 2.57
C PRO A 147 24.52 -0.23 2.08
N ALA A 148 25.24 0.37 3.00
CA ALA A 148 26.42 1.17 2.68
C ALA A 148 27.48 0.30 1.97
N GLY A 149 28.10 0.87 0.92
CA GLY A 149 29.10 0.13 0.12
C GLY A 149 28.52 -0.74 -0.99
N THR A 150 27.20 -0.91 -1.09
CA THR A 150 26.58 -1.62 -2.20
C THR A 150 26.66 -0.77 -3.48
N THR A 151 27.30 -1.28 -4.53
CA THR A 151 27.31 -0.65 -5.85
C THR A 151 25.99 -0.95 -6.58
N LEU A 152 25.53 -0.05 -7.46
CA LEU A 152 24.34 -0.28 -8.28
C LEU A 152 24.41 -1.59 -9.05
N ARG A 153 25.60 -1.95 -9.54
CA ARG A 153 25.84 -3.22 -10.22
C ARG A 153 25.48 -4.42 -9.32
N ASN A 154 25.88 -4.39 -8.04
CA ASN A 154 25.60 -5.49 -7.11
C ASN A 154 24.12 -5.60 -6.75
N VAL A 155 23.35 -4.50 -6.79
CA VAL A 155 21.89 -4.54 -6.62
C VAL A 155 21.23 -5.32 -7.76
N PHE A 156 21.68 -5.11 -9.00
CA PHE A 156 21.06 -5.75 -10.18
C PHE A 156 21.59 -7.16 -10.48
N THR A 157 22.81 -7.50 -10.10
CA THR A 157 23.39 -8.84 -10.38
C THR A 157 22.87 -9.93 -9.43
N SER A 158 22.20 -9.59 -8.35
CA SER A 158 21.66 -10.51 -7.35
C SER A 158 20.12 -10.63 -7.39
N ILE A 159 19.50 -10.48 -8.56
CA ILE A 159 18.05 -10.59 -8.70
C ILE A 159 17.65 -12.07 -8.58
N GLY A 160 16.89 -12.41 -7.55
CA GLY A 160 16.33 -13.74 -7.31
C GLY A 160 14.82 -13.80 -7.51
N LEU A 161 14.25 -15.00 -7.36
CA LEU A 161 12.80 -15.20 -7.44
C LEU A 161 12.01 -14.31 -6.46
N GLY A 162 12.52 -14.11 -5.25
CA GLY A 162 11.88 -13.23 -4.26
C GLY A 162 11.76 -11.78 -4.73
N ASP A 163 12.77 -11.30 -5.47
CA ASP A 163 12.77 -9.93 -6.02
C ASP A 163 11.77 -9.80 -7.18
N LEU A 164 11.68 -10.84 -8.04
CA LEU A 164 10.70 -10.86 -9.13
C LEU A 164 9.25 -10.92 -8.61
N LEU A 165 9.01 -11.72 -7.57
CA LEU A 165 7.70 -11.74 -6.90
C LEU A 165 7.37 -10.37 -6.30
N THR A 166 8.33 -9.73 -5.64
CA THR A 166 8.14 -8.39 -5.08
C THR A 166 7.93 -7.32 -6.18
N LEU A 167 8.56 -7.48 -7.34
CA LEU A 167 8.28 -6.61 -8.50
C LEU A 167 6.84 -6.81 -9.01
N ALA A 168 6.38 -8.05 -9.11
CA ALA A 168 4.99 -8.35 -9.44
C ALA A 168 4.02 -7.76 -8.41
N CYS A 169 4.40 -7.78 -7.12
CA CYS A 169 3.65 -7.09 -6.05
C CYS A 169 3.55 -5.58 -6.32
N ALA A 170 4.65 -4.90 -6.65
CA ALA A 170 4.64 -3.46 -6.92
C ALA A 170 3.73 -3.11 -8.11
N ILE A 171 3.75 -3.92 -9.17
CA ILE A 171 2.84 -3.77 -10.33
C ILE A 171 1.39 -3.98 -9.89
N ALA A 172 1.11 -5.01 -9.09
CA ALA A 172 -0.23 -5.30 -8.60
C ALA A 172 -0.76 -4.17 -7.70
N PHE A 173 0.05 -3.63 -6.79
CA PHE A 173 -0.36 -2.50 -5.96
C PHE A 173 -0.53 -1.20 -6.76
N ALA A 174 0.25 -0.97 -7.80
CA ALA A 174 -0.01 0.14 -8.72
C ALA A 174 -1.37 -0.04 -9.41
N GLY A 175 -1.69 -1.25 -9.89
CA GLY A 175 -3.00 -1.60 -10.42
C GLY A 175 -4.13 -1.42 -9.38
N HIS A 176 -3.90 -1.82 -8.12
CA HIS A 176 -4.84 -1.62 -7.01
C HIS A 176 -5.16 -0.13 -6.80
N LEU A 177 -4.14 0.74 -6.73
CA LEU A 177 -4.33 2.18 -6.57
C LEU A 177 -5.14 2.78 -7.72
N LEU A 178 -4.87 2.38 -8.96
CA LEU A 178 -5.60 2.85 -10.13
C LEU A 178 -7.04 2.32 -10.15
N ALA A 179 -7.25 1.02 -9.88
CA ALA A 179 -8.58 0.43 -9.80
C ALA A 179 -9.41 1.10 -8.69
N LEU A 180 -8.80 1.38 -7.55
CA LEU A 180 -9.44 2.08 -6.44
C LEU A 180 -9.81 3.51 -6.83
N ALA A 181 -8.93 4.25 -7.51
CA ALA A 181 -9.19 5.60 -7.98
C ALA A 181 -10.34 5.65 -9.02
N HIS A 182 -10.44 4.63 -9.88
CA HIS A 182 -11.54 4.54 -10.85
C HIS A 182 -12.90 4.27 -10.20
N THR A 183 -12.91 3.56 -9.08
CA THR A 183 -14.14 3.00 -8.49
C THR A 183 -14.60 3.72 -7.23
N SER A 184 -13.70 4.38 -6.49
CA SER A 184 -13.99 4.98 -5.18
C SER A 184 -15.09 6.04 -5.20
N HIS A 185 -15.22 6.80 -6.31
CA HIS A 185 -16.28 7.80 -6.48
C HIS A 185 -17.66 7.20 -6.88
N GLN A 186 -17.68 5.93 -7.28
CA GLN A 186 -18.86 5.29 -7.86
C GLN A 186 -19.59 4.36 -6.89
N VAL A 187 -18.93 4.02 -5.79
CA VAL A 187 -19.37 3.02 -4.81
C VAL A 187 -19.22 3.56 -3.40
N ASN A 188 -20.15 3.20 -2.52
CA ASN A 188 -20.01 3.54 -1.12
C ASN A 188 -18.69 2.99 -0.54
N THR A 189 -17.96 3.83 0.20
CA THR A 189 -16.64 3.51 0.76
C THR A 189 -16.65 2.22 1.60
N GLY A 190 -17.66 2.04 2.47
CA GLY A 190 -17.75 0.84 3.31
C GLY A 190 -18.04 -0.41 2.50
N GLN A 191 -18.87 -0.33 1.45
CA GLN A 191 -19.08 -1.44 0.52
C GLN A 191 -17.79 -1.80 -0.21
N LEU A 192 -17.09 -0.80 -0.77
CA LEU A 192 -15.87 -1.02 -1.53
C LEU A 192 -14.78 -1.62 -0.66
N ALA A 193 -14.55 -1.06 0.54
CA ALA A 193 -13.58 -1.57 1.49
C ALA A 193 -13.87 -3.03 1.90
N THR A 194 -15.14 -3.35 2.19
CA THR A 194 -15.51 -4.70 2.60
C THR A 194 -15.40 -5.70 1.44
N LEU A 195 -15.89 -5.33 0.26
CA LEU A 195 -15.89 -6.21 -0.92
C LEU A 195 -14.48 -6.51 -1.41
N GLN A 196 -13.58 -5.51 -1.50
CA GLN A 196 -12.22 -5.77 -1.94
C GLN A 196 -11.47 -6.75 -1.03
N ILE A 197 -11.66 -6.62 0.30
CA ILE A 197 -11.02 -7.50 1.29
C ILE A 197 -11.66 -8.89 1.26
N GLY A 198 -12.98 -8.99 1.17
CA GLY A 198 -13.67 -10.28 1.07
C GLY A 198 -13.29 -11.04 -0.18
N ILE A 199 -13.24 -10.36 -1.33
CA ILE A 199 -12.80 -10.97 -2.60
C ILE A 199 -11.33 -11.36 -2.53
N ALA A 200 -10.47 -10.54 -1.94
CA ALA A 200 -9.08 -10.91 -1.71
C ALA A 200 -8.97 -12.16 -0.83
N ALA A 201 -9.75 -12.27 0.24
CA ALA A 201 -9.79 -13.47 1.10
C ALA A 201 -10.23 -14.72 0.32
N VAL A 202 -11.25 -14.61 -0.54
CA VAL A 202 -11.70 -15.74 -1.40
C VAL A 202 -10.59 -16.16 -2.37
N ILE A 203 -9.95 -15.20 -3.05
CA ILE A 203 -8.84 -15.50 -3.97
C ILE A 203 -7.67 -16.16 -3.22
N MET A 204 -7.35 -15.67 -2.01
CA MET A 204 -6.29 -16.24 -1.17
C MET A 204 -6.64 -17.65 -0.69
N ALA A 205 -7.91 -17.95 -0.40
CA ALA A 205 -8.36 -19.30 -0.09
C ALA A 205 -8.18 -20.25 -1.28
N ILE A 206 -8.54 -19.82 -2.50
CA ILE A 206 -8.39 -20.60 -3.72
C ILE A 206 -6.90 -20.83 -4.05
N THR A 207 -6.06 -19.85 -3.81
CA THR A 207 -4.62 -19.91 -4.12
C THR A 207 -3.77 -20.52 -2.99
N LEU A 208 -4.36 -20.80 -1.83
CA LEU A 208 -3.64 -21.35 -0.68
C LEU A 208 -2.84 -22.63 -1.02
N PRO A 209 -3.35 -23.60 -1.82
CA PRO A 209 -2.60 -24.81 -2.18
C PRO A 209 -1.31 -24.54 -2.97
N LEU A 210 -1.20 -23.39 -3.65
CA LEU A 210 0.01 -23.00 -4.40
C LEU A 210 1.21 -22.72 -3.48
N GLY A 211 0.98 -22.43 -2.20
CA GLY A 211 2.03 -22.20 -1.19
C GLY A 211 2.60 -23.49 -0.57
N GLY A 212 2.20 -24.65 -1.05
CA GLY A 212 2.58 -25.93 -0.45
C GLY A 212 1.73 -26.27 0.77
N ARG A 213 2.27 -27.11 1.69
CA ARG A 213 1.54 -27.51 2.90
C ARG A 213 1.45 -26.32 3.87
N PRO A 214 0.23 -25.89 4.26
CA PRO A 214 0.08 -24.82 5.23
C PRO A 214 0.68 -25.21 6.58
N HIS A 215 1.44 -24.29 7.17
CA HIS A 215 1.97 -24.40 8.53
C HIS A 215 1.28 -23.36 9.41
N LEU A 216 0.88 -23.77 10.62
CA LEU A 216 0.27 -22.90 11.62
C LEU A 216 0.61 -23.40 13.04
N THR A 217 1.29 -22.54 13.80
CA THR A 217 1.49 -22.70 15.23
C THR A 217 0.84 -21.53 15.94
N VAL A 218 -0.19 -21.78 16.72
CA VAL A 218 -0.92 -20.72 17.43
C VAL A 218 -0.10 -20.27 18.63
N THR A 219 0.50 -19.09 18.53
CA THR A 219 1.28 -18.43 19.59
C THR A 219 0.65 -17.08 19.95
N PRO A 220 0.88 -16.54 21.18
CA PRO A 220 0.45 -15.19 21.52
C PRO A 220 0.97 -14.14 20.53
N ARG A 221 2.19 -14.30 20.03
CA ARG A 221 2.81 -13.45 19.00
C ARG A 221 1.97 -13.44 17.73
N LEU A 222 1.59 -14.61 17.21
CA LEU A 222 0.75 -14.72 16.01
C LEU A 222 -0.63 -14.08 16.21
N ILE A 223 -1.25 -14.30 17.39
CA ILE A 223 -2.57 -13.72 17.69
C ILE A 223 -2.50 -12.19 17.68
N VAL A 224 -1.51 -11.61 18.34
CA VAL A 224 -1.30 -10.15 18.38
C VAL A 224 -1.02 -9.62 16.97
N ALA A 225 -0.15 -10.29 16.21
CA ALA A 225 0.17 -9.91 14.83
C ALA A 225 -1.09 -9.95 13.95
N LEU A 226 -1.89 -11.00 14.01
CA LEU A 226 -3.13 -11.11 13.26
C LEU A 226 -4.14 -10.04 13.68
N ALA A 227 -4.31 -9.76 14.97
CA ALA A 227 -5.23 -8.75 15.45
C ALA A 227 -4.84 -7.35 14.93
N ILE A 228 -3.59 -6.94 15.09
CA ILE A 228 -3.09 -5.63 14.65
C ILE A 228 -3.16 -5.53 13.12
N THR A 229 -2.65 -6.54 12.41
CA THR A 229 -2.60 -6.48 10.94
C THR A 229 -3.99 -6.58 10.31
N SER A 230 -4.91 -7.35 10.87
CA SER A 230 -6.28 -7.45 10.34
C SER A 230 -7.08 -6.19 10.59
N LEU A 231 -7.05 -5.66 11.83
CA LEU A 231 -7.93 -4.56 12.21
C LEU A 231 -7.36 -3.20 11.80
N LEU A 232 -6.09 -2.92 12.12
CA LEU A 232 -5.49 -1.62 11.85
C LEU A 232 -4.89 -1.57 10.44
N ALA A 233 -3.97 -2.49 10.11
CA ALA A 233 -3.24 -2.46 8.85
C ALA A 233 -4.04 -3.01 7.65
N THR A 234 -5.25 -3.56 7.86
CA THR A 234 -6.13 -4.01 6.78
C THR A 234 -7.49 -3.34 6.85
N ALA A 235 -8.34 -3.65 7.81
CA ALA A 235 -9.71 -3.15 7.83
C ALA A 235 -9.78 -1.61 7.89
N ALA A 236 -9.14 -0.99 8.87
CA ALA A 236 -9.09 0.45 9.00
C ALA A 236 -8.30 1.10 7.84
N ALA A 237 -7.12 0.57 7.52
CA ALA A 237 -6.24 1.14 6.51
C ALA A 237 -6.90 1.18 5.12
N PHE A 238 -7.51 0.09 4.64
CA PHE A 238 -8.16 0.08 3.32
C PHE A 238 -9.49 0.82 3.29
N THR A 239 -10.17 0.97 4.42
CA THR A 239 -11.33 1.87 4.53
C THR A 239 -10.88 3.32 4.37
N ILE A 240 -9.84 3.73 5.09
CA ILE A 240 -9.24 5.06 4.99
C ILE A 240 -8.71 5.31 3.58
N GLN A 241 -7.97 4.38 3.00
CA GLN A 241 -7.44 4.51 1.64
C GLN A 241 -8.56 4.63 0.60
N SER A 242 -9.61 3.81 0.70
CA SER A 242 -10.77 3.89 -0.21
C SER A 242 -11.47 5.24 -0.13
N TRP A 243 -11.56 5.83 1.05
CA TRP A 243 -12.11 7.16 1.24
C TRP A 243 -11.14 8.25 0.77
N ALA A 244 -9.86 8.14 1.11
CA ALA A 244 -8.85 9.15 0.78
C ALA A 244 -8.67 9.30 -0.74
N GLN A 245 -8.75 8.21 -1.49
CA GLN A 245 -8.66 8.26 -2.96
C GLN A 245 -9.88 8.89 -3.65
N GLN A 246 -10.95 9.21 -2.92
CA GLN A 246 -11.99 10.11 -3.41
C GLN A 246 -11.55 11.60 -3.40
N HIS A 247 -10.46 11.91 -2.69
CA HIS A 247 -9.99 13.28 -2.48
C HIS A 247 -8.56 13.50 -2.97
N LEU A 248 -7.83 12.44 -3.27
CA LEU A 248 -6.43 12.46 -3.69
C LEU A 248 -6.22 11.66 -4.98
N PRO A 249 -5.42 12.20 -5.93
CA PRO A 249 -5.01 11.44 -7.11
C PRO A 249 -4.18 10.21 -6.74
N PRO A 250 -4.23 9.12 -7.55
CA PRO A 250 -3.45 7.90 -7.28
C PRO A 250 -1.93 8.14 -7.28
N THR A 251 -1.43 9.09 -8.07
CA THR A 251 -0.02 9.47 -8.10
C THR A 251 0.43 10.09 -6.78
N HIS A 252 -0.37 10.99 -6.18
CA HIS A 252 -0.09 11.57 -4.86
C HIS A 252 -0.13 10.50 -3.76
N THR A 253 -1.13 9.62 -3.80
CA THR A 253 -1.20 8.48 -2.87
C THR A 253 0.04 7.60 -2.99
N ALA A 254 0.48 7.25 -4.21
CA ALA A 254 1.67 6.43 -4.42
C ALA A 254 2.95 7.06 -3.85
N ILE A 255 3.09 8.39 -3.98
CA ILE A 255 4.23 9.11 -3.40
C ILE A 255 4.17 9.09 -1.87
N LEU A 256 2.99 9.31 -1.27
CA LEU A 256 2.83 9.21 0.19
C LEU A 256 3.20 7.81 0.72
N LEU A 257 2.90 6.74 -0.03
CA LEU A 257 3.27 5.38 0.35
C LEU A 257 4.79 5.16 0.44
N THR A 258 5.62 5.99 -0.21
CA THR A 258 7.09 5.92 -0.07
C THR A 258 7.59 6.27 1.32
N LEU A 259 6.75 6.83 2.19
CA LEU A 259 7.06 7.02 3.61
C LEU A 259 7.03 5.72 4.42
N GLU A 260 6.46 4.64 3.89
CA GLU A 260 6.39 3.36 4.61
C GLU A 260 7.76 2.85 5.07
N PRO A 261 8.81 2.78 4.22
CA PRO A 261 10.15 2.44 4.67
C PRO A 261 10.76 3.46 5.63
N VAL A 262 10.41 4.75 5.53
CA VAL A 262 10.86 5.77 6.50
C VAL A 262 10.30 5.47 7.87
N PHE A 263 9.00 5.16 7.96
CA PHE A 263 8.37 4.78 9.23
C PHE A 263 8.87 3.42 9.74
N ALA A 264 9.15 2.46 8.85
CA ALA A 264 9.77 1.20 9.25
C ALA A 264 11.15 1.43 9.89
N CYS A 265 12.01 2.27 9.28
CA CYS A 265 13.29 2.65 9.86
C CYS A 265 13.15 3.40 11.19
N LEU A 266 12.21 4.33 11.29
CA LEU A 266 11.92 5.05 12.53
C LEU A 266 11.48 4.10 13.64
N THR A 267 10.62 3.14 13.32
CA THR A 267 10.13 2.14 14.28
C THR A 267 11.24 1.20 14.73
N SER A 268 12.12 0.76 13.82
CA SER A 268 13.31 -0.02 14.16
C SER A 268 14.25 0.77 15.09
N PHE A 269 14.48 2.05 14.81
CA PHE A 269 15.29 2.91 15.68
C PHE A 269 14.69 3.04 17.08
N LEU A 270 13.38 3.27 17.19
CA LEU A 270 12.71 3.50 18.49
C LEU A 270 12.52 2.21 19.30
N ILE A 271 12.22 1.08 18.65
CA ILE A 271 11.88 -0.18 19.33
C ILE A 271 13.08 -1.10 19.45
N LEU A 272 13.88 -1.23 18.39
CA LEU A 272 15.04 -2.12 18.34
C LEU A 272 16.35 -1.39 18.64
N HIS A 273 16.31 -0.07 18.88
CA HIS A 273 17.48 0.79 19.12
C HIS A 273 18.56 0.70 18.02
N GLU A 274 18.12 0.41 16.77
CA GLU A 274 19.02 0.38 15.62
C GLU A 274 19.46 1.79 15.22
N HIS A 275 20.76 1.98 14.96
CA HIS A 275 21.28 3.29 14.54
C HIS A 275 20.97 3.56 13.07
N LEU A 276 20.31 4.68 12.81
CA LEU A 276 20.12 5.18 11.44
C LEU A 276 21.43 5.77 10.92
N GLY A 277 21.99 5.15 9.88
CA GLY A 277 23.17 5.67 9.21
C GLY A 277 22.88 6.96 8.43
N ARG A 278 23.92 7.77 8.15
CA ARG A 278 23.82 9.01 7.35
C ARG A 278 23.13 8.79 6.00
N ARG A 279 23.38 7.65 5.36
CA ARG A 279 22.76 7.26 4.09
C ARG A 279 21.24 7.10 4.21
N SER A 280 20.77 6.44 5.26
CA SER A 280 19.33 6.27 5.53
C SER A 280 18.64 7.61 5.81
N LEU A 281 19.31 8.51 6.56
CA LEU A 281 18.78 9.85 6.81
C LEU A 281 18.70 10.69 5.52
N LEU A 282 19.70 10.62 4.64
CA LEU A 282 19.68 11.29 3.33
C LEU A 282 18.57 10.69 2.45
N GLY A 283 18.39 9.37 2.47
CA GLY A 283 17.31 8.69 1.76
C GLY A 283 15.92 9.16 2.22
N ALA A 284 15.70 9.21 3.53
CA ALA A 284 14.47 9.71 4.11
C ALA A 284 14.21 11.19 3.74
N ALA A 285 15.24 12.03 3.79
CA ALA A 285 15.14 13.44 3.39
C ALA A 285 14.76 13.60 1.91
N LEU A 286 15.36 12.82 1.00
CA LEU A 286 15.00 12.85 -0.42
C LEU A 286 13.55 12.40 -0.68
N ILE A 287 13.05 11.39 0.05
CA ILE A 287 11.65 10.98 -0.03
C ILE A 287 10.74 12.14 0.39
N LEU A 288 11.02 12.77 1.53
CA LEU A 288 10.25 13.91 2.02
C LEU A 288 10.27 15.09 1.05
N ILE A 289 11.43 15.41 0.46
CA ILE A 289 11.57 16.45 -0.57
C ILE A 289 10.74 16.08 -1.80
N GLY A 290 10.80 14.84 -2.26
CA GLY A 290 10.02 14.35 -3.40
C GLY A 290 8.51 14.48 -3.18
N ILE A 291 8.02 14.14 -1.98
CA ILE A 291 6.63 14.33 -1.58
C ILE A 291 6.27 15.81 -1.59
N ALA A 292 7.05 16.65 -0.89
CA ALA A 292 6.80 18.09 -0.81
C ALA A 292 6.79 18.74 -2.20
N PHE A 293 7.73 18.34 -3.07
CA PHE A 293 7.81 18.84 -4.44
C PHE A 293 6.55 18.49 -5.25
N THR A 294 6.05 17.26 -5.14
CA THR A 294 4.83 16.84 -5.82
C THR A 294 3.59 17.54 -5.25
N GLU A 295 3.45 17.59 -3.93
CA GLU A 295 2.25 18.13 -3.28
C GLU A 295 2.15 19.66 -3.45
N LEU A 296 3.26 20.38 -3.29
CA LEU A 296 3.25 21.85 -3.31
C LEU A 296 3.22 22.44 -4.73
N LEU A 297 3.86 21.76 -5.69
CA LEU A 297 3.99 22.26 -7.06
C LEU A 297 2.99 21.64 -8.05
N SER A 298 2.31 20.57 -7.67
CA SER A 298 1.26 19.94 -8.48
C SER A 298 -0.16 20.31 -7.98
N ALA A 299 -0.32 21.42 -7.26
CA ALA A 299 -1.62 21.90 -6.79
C ALA A 299 -2.66 21.80 -7.92
N PRO A 300 -3.84 21.21 -7.69
CA PRO A 300 -4.85 21.05 -8.71
C PRO A 300 -5.29 22.43 -9.19
N ALA A 301 -5.43 22.58 -10.51
CA ALA A 301 -6.21 23.70 -11.05
C ALA A 301 -7.60 23.62 -10.39
N PRO A 302 -8.16 24.76 -9.91
CA PRO A 302 -9.50 24.76 -9.33
C PRO A 302 -10.46 24.13 -10.31
N LEU A 303 -11.28 23.19 -9.81
CA LEU A 303 -12.35 22.60 -10.60
C LEU A 303 -13.21 23.74 -11.14
N PRO A 304 -13.60 23.73 -12.43
CA PRO A 304 -14.52 24.72 -12.94
C PRO A 304 -15.77 24.66 -12.10
N ILE A 305 -16.10 25.78 -11.47
CA ILE A 305 -17.39 25.99 -10.79
C ILE A 305 -18.41 25.90 -11.90
N HIS A 306 -19.18 24.81 -11.96
CA HIS A 306 -20.38 24.79 -12.78
C HIS A 306 -21.34 25.79 -12.12
N PRO A 307 -21.72 26.88 -12.79
CA PRO A 307 -22.80 27.69 -12.30
C PRO A 307 -24.06 26.84 -12.39
N ASP A 308 -24.77 26.75 -11.27
CA ASP A 308 -26.12 26.15 -11.16
C ASP A 308 -27.12 26.82 -12.11
#